data_d5505cd5096b0a26a3dd2a93e53c3077
#
_entry.id   d5505cd5096b0a26a3dd2a93e53c3077
#
_cell.length_a   1.000
_cell.length_b   1.000
_cell.length_c   1.000
_cell.angle_alpha   90.00
_cell.angle_beta   90.00
_cell.angle_gamma   90.00
#
_symmetry.space_group_name_H-M   'P 1'
#
loop_
_entity.id
_entity.type
_entity.pdbx_description
1 polymer ?
#
loop_
_entity_poly.entity_id
_entity_poly.type
_entity_poly.pdbx_seq_one_letter_code
_entity_poly.pdbx_strand_id
1 'polypeptide(L)'
;MANSPEPTPESTLGHLLAHVSRLVVRRRRNKLASIGLHHAQGMILSQLWHNDGLSQLELARALHIRPPTASNTLQRMERDGWITRRRDETDQRIVRVYMTEKARSLHEELRDLFRDLNRELDLVLNQQEQKTLRQSLVKIHRYLAATAEDEESGCCRPGPPATDGEEQS
;
A
#
# COMPACT_ATOMS: atom_id res chain seq x y z
N MET A 1 16.02 -5.43 -18.36
CA MET A 1 14.67 -5.61 -17.78
C MET A 1 13.96 -6.64 -18.62
N ALA A 2 13.74 -7.84 -18.09
CA ALA A 2 13.09 -8.90 -18.84
C ALA A 2 11.65 -8.47 -19.16
N ASN A 3 11.34 -8.45 -20.45
CA ASN A 3 10.02 -8.16 -20.97
C ASN A 3 9.13 -9.38 -20.61
N SER A 4 8.41 -9.32 -19.48
CA SER A 4 7.39 -10.34 -19.21
C SER A 4 6.39 -10.30 -20.35
N PRO A 5 5.99 -11.46 -20.92
CA PRO A 5 5.03 -11.48 -22.02
C PRO A 5 3.74 -10.77 -21.61
N GLU A 6 3.10 -10.12 -22.59
CA GLU A 6 1.81 -9.47 -22.35
C GLU A 6 0.79 -10.50 -21.84
N PRO A 7 -0.02 -10.14 -20.83
CA PRO A 7 -1.02 -11.06 -20.31
C PRO A 7 -2.10 -11.33 -21.35
N THR A 8 -2.44 -12.59 -21.50
CA THR A 8 -3.55 -13.06 -22.35
C THR A 8 -4.78 -13.39 -21.50
N PRO A 9 -5.98 -13.53 -22.09
CA PRO A 9 -7.17 -13.96 -21.35
C PRO A 9 -7.01 -15.32 -20.65
N GLU A 10 -6.08 -16.15 -21.12
CA GLU A 10 -5.76 -17.47 -20.55
C GLU A 10 -4.76 -17.38 -19.38
N SER A 11 -4.19 -16.21 -19.13
CA SER A 11 -3.29 -16.00 -18.00
C SER A 11 -4.01 -16.23 -16.68
N THR A 12 -3.31 -16.80 -15.69
CA THR A 12 -3.89 -16.98 -14.35
C THR A 12 -4.31 -15.65 -13.74
N LEU A 13 -5.37 -15.65 -12.92
CA LEU A 13 -5.88 -14.45 -12.27
C LEU A 13 -4.79 -13.73 -11.45
N GLY A 14 -3.93 -14.48 -10.74
CA GLY A 14 -2.80 -13.91 -10.00
C GLY A 14 -1.80 -13.19 -10.90
N HIS A 15 -1.51 -13.75 -12.10
CA HIS A 15 -0.63 -13.11 -13.08
C HIS A 15 -1.24 -11.80 -13.60
N LEU A 16 -2.53 -11.82 -13.96
CA LEU A 16 -3.26 -10.62 -14.42
C LEU A 16 -3.27 -9.52 -13.37
N LEU A 17 -3.62 -9.86 -12.13
CA LEU A 17 -3.64 -8.91 -11.01
C LEU A 17 -2.25 -8.29 -10.77
N ALA A 18 -1.20 -9.11 -10.75
CA ALA A 18 0.16 -8.62 -10.56
C ALA A 18 0.62 -7.71 -11.71
N HIS A 19 0.24 -8.04 -12.95
CA HIS A 19 0.61 -7.24 -14.12
C HIS A 19 -0.11 -5.90 -14.14
N VAL A 20 -1.44 -5.90 -13.96
CA VAL A 20 -2.25 -4.67 -13.88
C VAL A 20 -1.80 -3.79 -12.71
N SER A 21 -1.57 -4.37 -11.53
CA SER A 21 -1.08 -3.63 -10.36
C SER A 21 0.23 -2.90 -10.66
N ARG A 22 1.21 -3.56 -11.31
CA ARG A 22 2.48 -2.91 -11.70
C ARG A 22 2.26 -1.73 -12.63
N LEU A 23 1.35 -1.86 -13.62
CA LEU A 23 1.04 -0.77 -14.55
C LEU A 23 0.38 0.42 -13.85
N VAL A 24 -0.59 0.16 -12.97
CA VAL A 24 -1.28 1.18 -12.17
C VAL A 24 -0.29 1.93 -11.28
N VAL A 25 0.58 1.19 -10.56
CA VAL A 25 1.62 1.79 -9.70
C VAL A 25 2.60 2.62 -10.52
N ARG A 26 3.02 2.15 -11.70
CA ARG A 26 3.89 2.90 -12.60
C ARG A 26 3.25 4.21 -13.07
N ARG A 27 1.96 4.18 -13.48
CA ARG A 27 1.22 5.39 -13.85
C ARG A 27 1.10 6.40 -12.71
N ARG A 28 0.71 5.92 -11.52
CA ARG A 28 0.65 6.76 -10.31
C ARG A 28 2.00 7.41 -10.02
N ARG A 29 3.08 6.63 -10.07
CA ARG A 29 4.42 7.14 -9.82
C ARG A 29 4.82 8.24 -10.80
N ASN A 30 4.54 8.06 -12.09
CA ASN A 30 4.86 9.07 -13.10
C ASN A 30 4.06 10.37 -12.88
N LYS A 31 2.76 10.24 -12.59
CA LYS A 31 1.90 11.39 -12.29
C LYS A 31 2.33 12.11 -10.99
N LEU A 32 2.71 11.38 -9.94
CA LEU A 32 3.21 11.98 -8.70
C LEU A 32 4.56 12.67 -8.90
N ALA A 33 5.42 12.10 -9.73
CA ALA A 33 6.72 12.71 -10.03
C ALA A 33 6.60 14.09 -10.72
N SER A 34 5.54 14.32 -11.52
CA SER A 34 5.30 15.63 -12.17
C SER A 34 4.99 16.75 -11.17
N ILE A 35 4.54 16.41 -9.97
CA ILE A 35 4.30 17.35 -8.86
C ILE A 35 5.37 17.27 -7.77
N GLY A 36 6.51 16.64 -8.06
CA GLY A 36 7.64 16.54 -7.14
C GLY A 36 7.48 15.56 -5.98
N LEU A 37 6.51 14.64 -6.07
CA LEU A 37 6.25 13.64 -5.04
C LEU A 37 6.70 12.23 -5.46
N HIS A 38 7.31 11.51 -4.53
CA HIS A 38 7.51 10.07 -4.68
C HIS A 38 6.22 9.31 -4.38
N HIS A 39 6.07 8.13 -4.99
CA HIS A 39 4.86 7.31 -4.84
C HIS A 39 4.46 7.08 -3.37
N ALA A 40 5.41 6.68 -2.52
CA ALA A 40 5.13 6.45 -1.10
C ALA A 40 4.66 7.72 -0.37
N GLN A 41 5.22 8.89 -0.70
CA GLN A 41 4.81 10.18 -0.14
C GLN A 41 3.37 10.52 -0.53
N GLY A 42 3.03 10.37 -1.81
CA GLY A 42 1.66 10.59 -2.29
C GLY A 42 0.64 9.66 -1.63
N MET A 43 1.00 8.41 -1.39
CA MET A 43 0.13 7.46 -0.71
C MET A 43 -0.07 7.82 0.77
N ILE A 44 0.99 8.25 1.48
CA ILE A 44 0.90 8.71 2.87
C ILE A 44 0.02 9.96 2.97
N LEU A 45 0.25 10.96 2.10
CA LEU A 45 -0.57 12.17 2.08
C LEU A 45 -2.05 11.84 1.80
N SER A 46 -2.33 10.93 0.87
CA SER A 46 -3.70 10.47 0.59
C SER A 46 -4.39 9.88 1.83
N GLN A 47 -3.68 9.13 2.67
CA GLN A 47 -4.23 8.60 3.93
C GLN A 47 -4.49 9.72 4.95
N LEU A 48 -3.54 10.64 5.09
CA LEU A 48 -3.63 11.75 6.04
C LEU A 48 -4.75 12.74 5.67
N TRP A 49 -5.10 12.91 4.39
CA TRP A 49 -6.25 13.73 4.00
C TRP A 49 -7.58 13.16 4.45
N HIS A 50 -7.69 11.83 4.50
CA HIS A 50 -8.90 11.19 5.02
C HIS A 50 -8.93 11.21 6.55
N ASN A 51 -7.76 11.09 7.17
CA ASN A 51 -7.63 11.04 8.61
C ASN A 51 -6.26 11.60 9.05
N ASP A 52 -6.20 12.89 9.36
CA ASP A 52 -4.97 13.55 9.84
C ASP A 52 -4.70 13.14 11.28
N GLY A 53 -3.43 12.99 11.64
CA GLY A 53 -3.04 12.55 12.98
C GLY A 53 -2.98 11.04 13.17
N LEU A 54 -2.97 10.26 12.09
CA LEU A 54 -2.69 8.82 12.16
C LEU A 54 -1.30 8.56 12.77
N SER A 55 -1.20 7.49 13.56
CA SER A 55 0.09 7.02 14.06
C SER A 55 0.93 6.41 12.94
N GLN A 56 2.24 6.33 13.13
CA GLN A 56 3.13 5.66 12.17
C GLN A 56 2.75 4.20 11.92
N LEU A 57 2.26 3.50 12.95
CA LEU A 57 1.83 2.10 12.83
C LEU A 57 0.52 1.97 12.02
N GLU A 58 -0.44 2.86 12.25
CA GLU A 58 -1.69 2.91 11.47
C GLU A 58 -1.41 3.18 9.99
N LEU A 59 -0.50 4.12 9.70
CA LEU A 59 -0.07 4.40 8.33
C LEU A 59 0.62 3.20 7.68
N ALA A 60 1.52 2.51 8.41
CA ALA A 60 2.18 1.31 7.91
C ALA A 60 1.17 0.21 7.56
N ARG A 61 0.17 -0.02 8.41
CA ARG A 61 -0.92 -0.99 8.18
C ARG A 61 -1.79 -0.58 7.01
N ALA A 62 -2.25 0.67 6.96
CA ALA A 62 -3.10 1.17 5.87
C ALA A 62 -2.44 1.08 4.49
N LEU A 63 -1.11 1.21 4.45
CA LEU A 63 -0.33 1.14 3.21
C LEU A 63 0.27 -0.25 2.95
N HIS A 64 0.04 -1.23 3.82
CA HIS A 64 0.61 -2.57 3.75
C HIS A 64 2.14 -2.56 3.58
N ILE A 65 2.83 -1.71 4.32
CA ILE A 65 4.29 -1.61 4.33
C ILE A 65 4.84 -1.93 5.73
N ARG A 66 6.10 -2.38 5.76
CA ARG A 66 6.76 -2.68 7.04
C ARG A 66 6.99 -1.41 7.86
N PRO A 67 6.82 -1.43 9.20
CA PRO A 67 7.00 -0.26 10.06
C PRO A 67 8.34 0.47 9.88
N PRO A 68 9.49 -0.19 9.69
CA PRO A 68 10.76 0.49 9.41
C PRO A 68 10.74 1.28 8.09
N THR A 69 10.07 0.74 7.05
CA THR A 69 9.92 1.43 5.76
C THR A 69 9.05 2.67 5.90
N ALA A 70 7.94 2.57 6.65
CA ALA A 70 7.10 3.71 6.97
C ALA A 70 7.90 4.80 7.71
N SER A 71 8.61 4.42 8.79
CA SER A 71 9.42 5.33 9.60
C SER A 71 10.45 6.09 8.75
N ASN A 72 11.21 5.39 7.90
CA ASN A 72 12.20 6.01 7.02
C ASN A 72 11.56 6.99 6.00
N THR A 73 10.39 6.63 5.47
CA THR A 73 9.66 7.50 4.53
C THR A 73 9.15 8.75 5.25
N LEU A 74 8.54 8.59 6.42
CA LEU A 74 8.04 9.70 7.24
C LEU A 74 9.15 10.63 7.69
N GLN A 75 10.33 10.11 8.03
CA GLN A 75 11.50 10.94 8.39
C GLN A 75 11.94 11.83 7.22
N ARG A 76 11.94 11.31 5.99
CA ARG A 76 12.25 12.11 4.79
C ARG A 76 11.16 13.16 4.55
N MET A 77 9.89 12.78 4.66
CA MET A 77 8.76 13.70 4.47
C MET A 77 8.77 14.85 5.47
N GLU A 78 9.15 14.59 6.73
CA GLU A 78 9.29 15.61 7.76
C GLU A 78 10.44 16.56 7.43
N ARG A 79 11.63 16.04 7.07
CA ARG A 79 12.78 16.84 6.61
C ARG A 79 12.42 17.71 5.39
N ASP A 80 11.63 17.16 4.46
CA ASP A 80 11.21 17.87 3.25
C ASP A 80 10.02 18.83 3.50
N GLY A 81 9.52 18.88 4.74
CA GLY A 81 8.48 19.80 5.20
C GLY A 81 7.06 19.44 4.75
N TRP A 82 6.80 18.17 4.41
CA TRP A 82 5.45 17.71 4.04
C TRP A 82 4.59 17.37 5.25
N ILE A 83 5.19 16.88 6.32
CA ILE A 83 4.52 16.46 7.55
C ILE A 83 5.25 16.97 8.77
N THR A 84 4.57 16.92 9.91
CA THR A 84 5.17 17.01 11.26
C THR A 84 4.85 15.75 12.03
N ARG A 85 5.78 15.33 12.90
CA ARG A 85 5.57 14.18 13.80
C ARG A 85 5.56 14.68 15.24
N ARG A 86 4.54 14.27 16.00
CA ARG A 86 4.39 14.64 17.41
C ARG A 86 4.11 13.40 18.23
N ARG A 87 4.58 13.38 19.47
CA ARG A 87 4.18 12.34 20.41
C ARG A 87 2.72 12.54 20.79
N ASP A 88 2.00 11.43 20.94
CA ASP A 88 0.60 11.46 21.39
C ASP A 88 0.53 12.01 22.82
N GLU A 89 -0.46 12.81 23.12
CA GLU A 89 -0.61 13.46 24.44
C GLU A 89 -0.97 12.45 25.55
N THR A 90 -1.65 11.38 25.19
CA THR A 90 -2.10 10.34 26.13
C THR A 90 -1.13 9.18 26.26
N ASP A 91 -0.47 8.79 25.16
CA ASP A 91 0.55 7.74 25.14
C ASP A 91 1.81 8.21 24.40
N GLN A 92 2.81 8.61 25.15
CA GLN A 92 4.10 9.11 24.65
C GLN A 92 4.90 8.09 23.81
N ARG A 93 4.49 6.83 23.79
CA ARG A 93 5.08 5.79 22.92
C ARG A 93 4.58 5.88 21.49
N ILE A 94 3.43 6.50 21.28
CA ILE A 94 2.81 6.68 19.98
C ILE A 94 3.32 7.98 19.34
N VAL A 95 3.74 7.89 18.09
CA VAL A 95 4.10 9.05 17.27
C VAL A 95 2.99 9.27 16.23
N ARG A 96 2.32 10.40 16.28
CA ARG A 96 1.30 10.83 15.34
C ARG A 96 1.89 11.71 14.25
N VAL A 97 1.31 11.61 13.08
CA VAL A 97 1.76 12.27 11.85
C VAL A 97 0.68 13.24 11.39
N TYR A 98 1.06 14.50 11.17
CA TYR A 98 0.16 15.56 10.73
C TYR A 98 0.70 16.21 9.45
N MET A 99 -0.21 16.58 8.56
CA MET A 99 0.14 17.36 7.37
C MET A 99 0.54 18.78 7.73
N THR A 100 1.54 19.31 7.02
CA THR A 100 1.84 20.74 7.03
C THR A 100 0.92 21.50 6.06
N GLU A 101 0.93 22.84 6.15
CA GLU A 101 0.22 23.69 5.19
C GLU A 101 0.71 23.46 3.75
N LYS A 102 2.01 23.27 3.57
CA LYS A 102 2.60 22.88 2.29
C LYS A 102 1.96 21.61 1.71
N ALA A 103 1.72 20.60 2.52
CA ALA A 103 1.05 19.38 2.06
C ALA A 103 -0.43 19.65 1.77
N ARG A 104 -1.10 20.45 2.59
CA ARG A 104 -2.52 20.78 2.40
C ARG A 104 -2.77 21.54 1.11
N SER A 105 -1.85 22.42 0.69
CA SER A 105 -1.99 23.15 -0.56
C SER A 105 -1.96 22.27 -1.82
N LEU A 106 -1.39 21.06 -1.73
CA LEU A 106 -1.39 20.09 -2.84
C LEU A 106 -2.65 19.21 -2.90
N HIS A 107 -3.61 19.38 -1.99
CA HIS A 107 -4.76 18.49 -1.89
C HIS A 107 -5.55 18.37 -3.18
N GLU A 108 -5.94 19.51 -3.76
CA GLU A 108 -6.73 19.52 -4.99
C GLU A 108 -5.96 18.89 -6.17
N GLU A 109 -4.69 19.21 -6.32
CA GLU A 109 -3.85 18.69 -7.39
C GLU A 109 -3.69 17.16 -7.29
N LEU A 110 -3.45 16.65 -6.08
CA LEU A 110 -3.38 15.21 -5.83
C LEU A 110 -4.73 14.51 -6.02
N ARG A 111 -5.81 15.13 -5.58
CA ARG A 111 -7.17 14.60 -5.77
C ARG A 111 -7.49 14.45 -7.25
N ASP A 112 -7.18 15.48 -8.04
CA ASP A 112 -7.43 15.48 -9.48
C ASP A 112 -6.55 14.43 -10.19
N LEU A 113 -5.30 14.31 -9.78
CA LEU A 113 -4.38 13.29 -10.30
C LEU A 113 -4.91 11.86 -10.09
N PHE A 114 -5.42 11.55 -8.89
CA PHE A 114 -6.02 10.24 -8.61
C PHE A 114 -7.36 10.04 -9.33
N ARG A 115 -8.15 11.10 -9.46
CA ARG A 115 -9.41 11.08 -10.20
C ARG A 115 -9.20 10.80 -11.69
N ASP A 116 -8.21 11.43 -12.30
CA ASP A 116 -7.89 11.22 -13.70
C ASP A 116 -7.46 9.79 -14.00
N LEU A 117 -6.67 9.18 -13.12
CA LEU A 117 -6.31 7.78 -13.27
C LEU A 117 -7.54 6.87 -13.18
N ASN A 118 -8.47 7.15 -12.25
CA ASN A 118 -9.71 6.39 -12.15
C ASN A 118 -10.57 6.56 -13.40
N ARG A 119 -10.67 7.78 -13.94
CA ARG A 119 -11.38 8.05 -15.21
C ARG A 119 -10.78 7.27 -16.38
N GLU A 120 -9.45 7.22 -16.49
CA GLU A 120 -8.79 6.42 -17.52
C GLU A 120 -9.20 4.94 -17.45
N LEU A 121 -9.28 4.38 -16.24
CA LEU A 121 -9.70 2.99 -16.04
C LEU A 121 -11.21 2.79 -16.31
N ASP A 122 -12.03 3.77 -15.94
CA ASP A 122 -13.47 3.73 -16.15
C ASP A 122 -13.85 3.82 -17.65
N LEU A 123 -12.99 4.40 -18.51
CA LEU A 123 -13.23 4.44 -19.95
C LEU A 123 -13.09 3.08 -20.65
N VAL A 124 -12.39 2.14 -20.06
CA VAL A 124 -12.12 0.81 -20.65
C VAL A 124 -13.22 -0.20 -20.32
N LEU A 125 -14.04 0.08 -19.30
CA LEU A 125 -15.05 -0.83 -18.77
C LEU A 125 -16.43 -0.17 -18.78
N ASN A 126 -17.45 -0.92 -19.15
CA ASN A 126 -18.82 -0.46 -18.98
C ASN A 126 -19.23 -0.50 -17.48
N GLN A 127 -20.37 0.13 -17.14
CA GLN A 127 -20.82 0.26 -15.74
C GLN A 127 -20.99 -1.09 -15.02
N GLN A 128 -21.49 -2.12 -15.74
CA GLN A 128 -21.68 -3.45 -15.16
C GLN A 128 -20.36 -4.16 -14.90
N GLU A 129 -19.41 -4.05 -15.83
CA GLU A 129 -18.05 -4.58 -15.68
C GLU A 129 -17.31 -3.90 -14.51
N GLN A 130 -17.39 -2.58 -14.40
CA GLN A 130 -16.83 -1.82 -13.26
C GLN A 130 -17.40 -2.31 -11.94
N LYS A 131 -18.73 -2.48 -11.83
CA LYS A 131 -19.39 -2.96 -10.61
C LYS A 131 -18.91 -4.36 -10.24
N THR A 132 -18.90 -5.28 -11.21
CA THR A 132 -18.47 -6.66 -10.99
C THR A 132 -17.00 -6.74 -10.59
N LEU A 133 -16.13 -6.01 -11.28
CA LEU A 133 -14.70 -5.96 -10.98
C LEU A 133 -14.43 -5.39 -9.56
N ARG A 134 -15.09 -4.29 -9.18
CA ARG A 134 -14.98 -3.72 -7.83
C ARG A 134 -15.37 -4.74 -6.75
N GLN A 135 -16.50 -5.44 -6.94
CA GLN A 135 -16.96 -6.47 -6.02
C GLN A 135 -15.98 -7.64 -5.90
N SER A 136 -15.43 -8.09 -7.03
CA SER A 136 -14.46 -9.18 -7.08
C SER A 136 -13.14 -8.79 -6.41
N LEU A 137 -12.62 -7.60 -6.67
CA LEU A 137 -11.41 -7.09 -6.05
C LEU A 137 -11.56 -6.93 -4.52
N VAL A 138 -12.73 -6.48 -4.04
CA VAL A 138 -13.02 -6.40 -2.59
C VAL A 138 -13.03 -7.79 -1.94
N LYS A 139 -13.60 -8.79 -2.61
CA LYS A 139 -13.59 -10.18 -2.10
C LYS A 139 -12.16 -10.73 -2.01
N ILE A 140 -11.38 -10.55 -3.08
CA ILE A 140 -9.98 -10.99 -3.14
C ILE A 140 -9.17 -10.29 -2.04
N HIS A 141 -9.32 -8.98 -1.90
CA HIS A 141 -8.62 -8.20 -0.87
C HIS A 141 -8.93 -8.72 0.53
N ARG A 142 -10.21 -8.93 0.87
CA ARG A 142 -10.61 -9.45 2.20
C ARG A 142 -10.01 -10.82 2.49
N TYR A 143 -10.00 -11.70 1.52
CA TYR A 143 -9.41 -13.03 1.67
C TYR A 143 -7.90 -12.96 1.92
N LEU A 144 -7.18 -12.21 1.07
CA LEU A 144 -5.72 -12.08 1.20
C LEU A 144 -5.30 -11.34 2.46
N ALA A 145 -6.07 -10.35 2.91
CA ALA A 145 -5.78 -9.63 4.15
C ALA A 145 -5.94 -10.53 5.37
N ALA A 146 -6.99 -11.35 5.42
CA ALA A 146 -7.20 -12.30 6.52
C ALA A 146 -6.11 -13.37 6.59
N THR A 147 -5.68 -13.92 5.46
CA THR A 147 -4.62 -14.94 5.41
C THR A 147 -3.22 -14.38 5.72
N ALA A 148 -2.95 -13.12 5.40
CA ALA A 148 -1.67 -12.49 5.73
C ALA A 148 -1.48 -12.28 7.25
N GLU A 149 -2.56 -12.00 7.99
CA GLU A 149 -2.52 -11.90 9.46
C GLU A 149 -2.22 -13.27 10.11
N ASP A 150 -2.73 -14.35 9.54
CA ASP A 150 -2.46 -15.72 10.01
C ASP A 150 -1.00 -16.13 9.74
N GLU A 151 -0.41 -15.74 8.61
CA GLU A 151 0.99 -16.03 8.27
C GLU A 151 1.97 -15.26 9.17
N GLU A 152 1.70 -14.00 9.51
CA GLU A 152 2.52 -13.22 10.44
C GLU A 152 2.43 -13.75 11.89
N SER A 153 1.28 -14.30 12.28
CA SER A 153 1.08 -14.93 13.58
C SER A 153 1.70 -16.33 13.67
N GLY A 154 1.91 -17.01 12.54
CA GLY A 154 2.41 -18.39 12.44
C GLY A 154 3.93 -18.57 12.43
N CYS A 155 4.71 -17.52 12.57
CA CYS A 155 6.19 -17.55 12.48
C CYS A 155 6.90 -18.21 13.70
N CYS A 156 6.16 -18.94 14.56
CA CYS A 156 6.72 -19.77 15.63
C CYS A 156 6.09 -21.18 15.66
N ARG A 157 6.13 -21.91 14.53
CA ARG A 157 5.97 -23.36 14.63
C ARG A 157 7.34 -23.95 14.96
N PRO A 158 7.52 -24.58 16.12
CA PRO A 158 8.71 -25.38 16.38
C PRO A 158 8.74 -26.51 15.34
N GLY A 159 9.88 -26.69 14.69
CA GLY A 159 10.10 -27.80 13.78
C GLY A 159 9.79 -29.15 14.45
N PRO A 160 9.42 -30.18 13.67
CA PRO A 160 9.18 -31.50 14.22
C PRO A 160 10.43 -31.97 14.99
N PRO A 161 10.24 -32.66 16.13
CA PRO A 161 11.36 -33.18 16.92
C PRO A 161 12.20 -34.09 16.02
N ALA A 162 13.52 -33.94 16.11
CA ALA A 162 14.47 -34.83 15.47
C ALA A 162 14.18 -36.27 15.98
N THR A 163 13.84 -37.15 15.07
CA THR A 163 13.77 -38.58 15.37
C THR A 163 15.21 -39.07 15.57
N ASP A 164 15.56 -39.35 16.82
CA ASP A 164 16.77 -40.05 17.17
C ASP A 164 16.76 -41.40 16.44
N GLY A 165 17.72 -41.55 15.53
CA GLY A 165 17.95 -42.86 14.89
C GLY A 165 18.44 -43.84 15.92
N GLU A 166 17.65 -44.88 16.19
CA GLU A 166 18.11 -46.06 16.88
C GLU A 166 19.16 -46.78 16.01
N GLU A 167 20.40 -46.74 16.45
CA GLU A 167 21.41 -47.73 16.10
C GLU A 167 20.94 -49.10 16.57
N GLN A 168 20.77 -50.02 15.66
CA GLN A 168 20.72 -51.46 15.98
C GLN A 168 21.90 -52.13 15.30
N SER A 169 22.66 -52.78 16.17
CA SER A 169 23.79 -53.69 15.99
C SER A 169 23.65 -54.73 14.88
#